data_8a3c7222f632483675254b4e3aaeb41c
#
_entry.id   8a3c7222f632483675254b4e3aaeb41c
#
_cell.length_a   1.000
_cell.length_b   1.000
_cell.length_c   1.000
_cell.angle_alpha   90.00
_cell.angle_beta   90.00
_cell.angle_gamma   90.00
#
_symmetry.space_group_name_H-M   'P 1'
#
loop_
_entity.id
_entity.type
_entity.pdbx_description
1 polymer ?
#
loop_
_entity_poly.entity_id
_entity_poly.type
_entity_poly.pdbx_seq_one_letter_code
_entity_poly.pdbx_strand_id
1 'polypeptide(L)'
;MSISLADKRINQVDKEKWVLGDLVSSGWLNFSDQSAPEKDFLNSLKVTALPFADFWRFYRALMERVIGMNCASYSGAFKLDVHGGSDQGGGRLEKLRELEKLEVQKSELANKLKKEKQMGRQVELNMKIKKLKDRITEITEGL
;
A
#
# COMPACT_ATOMS: atom_id res chain seq x y z
N MET A 1 -3.72 16.29 4.97
CA MET A 1 -2.38 15.88 5.45
C MET A 1 -2.00 14.56 4.78
N SER A 2 -0.72 14.37 4.46
CA SER A 2 -0.18 13.07 4.04
C SER A 2 1.07 12.77 4.87
N ILE A 3 1.31 11.50 5.17
CA ILE A 3 2.46 11.02 5.93
C ILE A 3 3.31 10.17 4.99
N SER A 4 4.59 10.52 4.87
CA SER A 4 5.55 9.75 4.06
C SER A 4 6.71 9.31 4.92
N LEU A 5 7.07 8.05 4.82
CA LEU A 5 8.14 7.41 5.57
C LEU A 5 9.05 6.65 4.60
N ALA A 6 10.35 6.66 4.85
CA ALA A 6 11.31 5.96 4.01
C ALA A 6 12.30 5.17 4.85
N ASP A 7 12.58 3.95 4.45
CA ASP A 7 13.72 3.21 4.98
C ASP A 7 15.02 3.78 4.42
N LYS A 8 16.01 3.99 5.31
CA LYS A 8 17.33 4.48 4.93
C LYS A 8 18.36 3.40 5.24
N ARG A 9 19.14 3.07 4.25
CA ARG A 9 20.24 2.11 4.37
C ARG A 9 21.57 2.78 4.04
N ILE A 10 22.63 2.39 4.74
CA ILE A 10 23.99 2.78 4.37
C ILE A 10 24.33 2.10 3.04
N ASN A 11 24.88 2.86 2.09
CA ASN A 11 25.35 2.30 0.83
C ASN A 11 26.48 1.30 1.10
N GLN A 12 26.37 0.09 0.56
CA GLN A 12 27.38 -0.95 0.77
C GLN A 12 28.70 -0.67 0.05
N VAL A 13 28.66 0.14 -1.00
CA VAL A 13 29.86 0.52 -1.78
C VAL A 13 30.49 1.80 -1.24
N ASP A 14 29.67 2.76 -0.84
CA ASP A 14 30.13 4.06 -0.31
C ASP A 14 29.43 4.31 1.04
N LYS A 15 30.13 3.96 2.12
CA LYS A 15 29.61 4.05 3.49
C LYS A 15 29.29 5.47 3.97
N GLU A 16 29.72 6.49 3.26
CA GLU A 16 29.38 7.89 3.55
C GLU A 16 28.05 8.31 2.94
N LYS A 17 27.48 7.49 2.04
CA LYS A 17 26.21 7.79 1.37
C LYS A 17 25.07 6.93 1.92
N TRP A 18 23.92 7.55 1.99
CA TRP A 18 22.66 6.88 2.33
C TRP A 18 21.89 6.55 1.07
N VAL A 19 21.32 5.37 1.03
CA VAL A 19 20.39 4.95 -0.01
C VAL A 19 18.99 4.92 0.61
N LEU A 20 18.04 5.55 -0.06
CA LEU A 20 16.63 5.42 0.28
C LEU A 20 16.17 4.03 -0.17
N GLY A 21 15.66 3.26 0.77
CA GLY A 21 14.98 2.02 0.52
C GLY A 21 13.49 2.23 0.18
N ASP A 22 12.64 1.47 0.83
CA ASP A 22 11.21 1.54 0.60
C ASP A 22 10.61 2.87 1.07
N LEU A 23 9.99 3.60 0.16
CA LEU A 23 9.18 4.77 0.44
C LEU A 23 7.72 4.33 0.58
N VAL A 24 7.10 4.65 1.70
CA VAL A 24 5.68 4.42 1.94
C VAL A 24 5.03 5.75 2.25
N SER A 25 3.98 6.08 1.52
CA SER A 25 3.23 7.32 1.72
C SER A 25 1.75 7.01 1.88
N SER A 26 1.10 7.63 2.86
CA SER A 26 -0.36 7.59 2.95
C SER A 26 -0.98 8.42 1.83
N GLY A 27 -2.23 8.11 1.46
CA GLY A 27 -3.06 9.04 0.71
C GLY A 27 -3.29 10.36 1.46
N TRP A 28 -4.01 11.29 0.83
CA TRP A 28 -4.43 12.52 1.49
C TRP A 28 -5.52 12.25 2.50
N LEU A 29 -5.25 12.59 3.75
CA LEU A 29 -6.20 12.47 4.88
C LEU A 29 -6.95 13.79 5.05
N ASN A 30 -8.27 13.70 5.11
CA ASN A 30 -9.14 14.85 5.39
C ASN A 30 -9.58 14.79 6.86
N PHE A 31 -9.30 15.86 7.62
CA PHE A 31 -9.68 15.92 9.05
C PHE A 31 -11.14 16.29 9.27
N SER A 32 -11.79 16.92 8.29
CA SER A 32 -13.18 17.36 8.42
C SER A 32 -14.19 16.27 8.12
N ASP A 33 -13.82 15.30 7.27
CA ASP A 33 -14.69 14.19 6.88
C ASP A 33 -13.84 12.91 6.81
N GLN A 34 -13.77 12.22 7.95
CA GLN A 34 -12.95 11.02 8.12
C GLN A 34 -13.80 9.77 7.97
N SER A 35 -13.39 8.87 7.11
CA SER A 35 -13.90 7.50 7.06
C SER A 35 -13.53 6.71 8.31
N ALA A 36 -14.21 5.58 8.56
CA ALA A 36 -13.91 4.72 9.70
C ALA A 36 -12.44 4.25 9.71
N PRO A 37 -11.84 3.76 8.60
CA PRO A 37 -10.44 3.39 8.55
C PRO A 37 -9.48 4.55 8.85
N GLU A 38 -9.81 5.78 8.41
CA GLU A 38 -8.96 6.96 8.69
C GLU A 38 -8.99 7.33 10.18
N LYS A 39 -10.14 7.21 10.84
CA LYS A 39 -10.25 7.42 12.29
C LYS A 39 -9.43 6.39 13.06
N ASP A 40 -9.51 5.12 12.69
CA ASP A 40 -8.77 4.05 13.33
C ASP A 40 -7.26 4.23 13.12
N PHE A 41 -6.85 4.60 11.90
CA PHE A 41 -5.46 4.93 11.60
C PHE A 41 -4.96 6.09 12.47
N LEU A 42 -5.67 7.22 12.51
CA LEU A 42 -5.27 8.38 13.32
C LEU A 42 -5.23 8.05 14.82
N ASN A 43 -6.17 7.25 15.31
CA ASN A 43 -6.15 6.78 16.69
C ASN A 43 -4.93 5.89 16.97
N SER A 44 -4.51 5.09 16.01
CA SER A 44 -3.32 4.24 16.14
C SER A 44 -2.00 5.04 16.23
N LEU A 45 -1.96 6.26 15.71
CA LEU A 45 -0.79 7.15 15.76
C LEU A 45 -0.61 7.85 17.10
N LYS A 46 -1.53 7.67 18.06
CA LYS A 46 -1.36 8.22 19.40
C LYS A 46 -0.06 7.71 20.02
N VAL A 47 0.68 8.60 20.65
CA VAL A 47 1.97 8.29 21.26
C VAL A 47 1.89 7.10 22.23
N THR A 48 0.80 7.01 22.98
CA THR A 48 0.55 5.90 23.92
C THR A 48 0.34 4.53 23.25
N ALA A 49 0.05 4.50 21.96
CA ALA A 49 -0.15 3.27 21.19
C ALA A 49 1.10 2.80 20.44
N LEU A 50 2.20 3.55 20.54
CA LEU A 50 3.46 3.27 19.85
C LEU A 50 4.47 2.63 20.77
N PRO A 51 5.31 1.69 20.29
CA PRO A 51 6.37 1.09 21.09
C PRO A 51 7.54 2.06 21.25
N PHE A 52 8.00 2.28 22.47
CA PHE A 52 9.14 3.15 22.82
C PHE A 52 10.37 2.38 23.31
N ALA A 53 10.46 1.09 23.04
CA ALA A 53 11.61 0.30 23.48
C ALA A 53 12.91 0.77 22.82
N ASP A 54 12.85 1.11 21.54
CA ASP A 54 13.94 1.69 20.77
C ASP A 54 13.39 2.46 19.55
N PHE A 55 14.24 3.32 18.97
CA PHE A 55 13.84 4.16 17.82
C PHE A 55 13.50 3.33 16.58
N TRP A 56 14.15 2.19 16.37
CA TRP A 56 13.89 1.31 15.24
C TRP A 56 12.49 0.72 15.28
N ARG A 57 12.09 0.18 16.43
CA ARG A 57 10.74 -0.37 16.64
C ARG A 57 9.68 0.70 16.53
N PHE A 58 9.94 1.88 17.08
CA PHE A 58 9.04 3.02 16.94
C PHE A 58 8.84 3.41 15.48
N TYR A 59 9.93 3.53 14.70
CA TYR A 59 9.86 3.90 13.29
C TYR A 59 9.16 2.84 12.44
N ARG A 60 9.47 1.57 12.65
CA ARG A 60 8.78 0.46 11.97
C ARG A 60 7.31 0.43 12.30
N ALA A 61 6.91 0.64 13.53
CA ALA A 61 5.51 0.71 13.91
C ALA A 61 4.76 1.84 13.21
N LEU A 62 5.40 2.97 12.94
CA LEU A 62 4.82 4.03 12.10
C LEU A 62 4.67 3.57 10.64
N MET A 63 5.70 2.95 10.06
CA MET A 63 5.62 2.42 8.69
C MET A 63 4.48 1.41 8.53
N GLU A 64 4.34 0.47 9.47
CA GLU A 64 3.26 -0.52 9.46
C GLU A 64 1.87 0.11 9.50
N ARG A 65 1.70 1.21 10.24
CA ARG A 65 0.44 1.95 10.28
C ARG A 65 0.11 2.58 8.94
N VAL A 66 1.09 3.18 8.28
CA VAL A 66 0.90 3.76 6.95
C VAL A 66 0.61 2.67 5.92
N ILE A 67 1.31 1.54 5.96
CA ILE A 67 1.00 0.37 5.12
C ILE A 67 -0.42 -0.13 5.39
N GLY A 68 -0.80 -0.27 6.67
CA GLY A 68 -2.16 -0.67 7.07
C GLY A 68 -3.24 0.27 6.54
N MET A 69 -2.99 1.58 6.55
CA MET A 69 -3.92 2.57 5.97
C MET A 69 -4.03 2.43 4.45
N ASN A 70 -2.91 2.21 3.75
CA ASN A 70 -2.94 1.99 2.31
C ASN A 70 -3.65 0.67 1.96
N CYS A 71 -3.46 -0.39 2.74
CA CYS A 71 -4.23 -1.63 2.59
C CYS A 71 -5.73 -1.42 2.84
N ALA A 72 -6.08 -0.56 3.81
CA ALA A 72 -7.48 -0.26 4.14
C ALA A 72 -8.22 0.45 2.99
N SER A 73 -7.51 1.16 2.11
CA SER A 73 -8.11 1.75 0.91
C SER A 73 -8.63 0.71 -0.09
N TYR A 74 -8.10 -0.51 -0.04
CA TYR A 74 -8.54 -1.65 -0.86
C TYR A 74 -9.50 -2.57 -0.10
N SER A 75 -9.18 -2.92 1.15
CA SER A 75 -9.96 -3.86 1.97
C SER A 75 -11.15 -3.23 2.70
N GLY A 76 -11.18 -1.90 2.80
CA GLY A 76 -12.21 -1.16 3.54
C GLY A 76 -12.06 -1.18 5.06
N ALA A 77 -11.06 -1.89 5.61
CA ALA A 77 -10.85 -2.02 7.05
C ALA A 77 -9.39 -1.79 7.43
N PHE A 78 -9.15 -0.91 8.40
CA PHE A 78 -7.81 -0.70 8.95
C PHE A 78 -7.45 -1.85 9.90
N LYS A 79 -6.39 -2.58 9.58
CA LYS A 79 -5.87 -3.66 10.40
C LYS A 79 -4.37 -3.45 10.65
N LEU A 80 -3.96 -3.60 11.89
CA LEU A 80 -2.54 -3.67 12.26
C LEU A 80 -2.13 -5.13 12.42
N ASP A 81 -0.96 -5.49 11.90
CA ASP A 81 -0.35 -6.76 12.20
C ASP A 81 0.20 -6.73 13.63
N VAL A 82 -0.55 -7.31 14.56
CA VAL A 82 -0.19 -7.36 16.00
C VAL A 82 1.02 -8.32 16.24
N HIS A 83 1.33 -9.16 15.27
CA HIS A 83 2.41 -10.14 15.33
C HIS A 83 3.71 -9.65 14.69
N GLY A 84 3.97 -8.32 14.71
CA GLY A 84 5.15 -7.64 14.18
C GLY A 84 6.51 -8.22 14.57
N GLY A 85 6.70 -9.49 14.33
CA GLY A 85 7.97 -10.22 14.33
C GLY A 85 8.53 -10.26 12.91
N SER A 86 9.47 -9.43 12.67
CA SER A 86 10.63 -9.45 11.78
C SER A 86 10.47 -9.61 10.26
N ASP A 87 9.49 -10.30 9.67
CA ASP A 87 9.51 -10.55 8.21
C ASP A 87 8.15 -10.40 7.48
N GLN A 88 7.05 -10.27 8.19
CA GLN A 88 5.73 -10.26 7.56
C GLN A 88 5.25 -8.88 7.10
N GLY A 89 5.84 -7.80 7.59
CA GLY A 89 5.58 -6.46 7.08
C GLY A 89 5.99 -6.30 5.60
N GLY A 90 7.01 -7.04 5.16
CA GLY A 90 7.42 -7.14 3.76
C GLY A 90 6.32 -7.70 2.87
N GLY A 91 5.65 -8.77 3.29
CA GLY A 91 4.61 -9.41 2.49
C GLY A 91 3.38 -8.54 2.21
N ARG A 92 2.96 -7.71 3.18
CA ARG A 92 1.84 -6.75 2.96
C ARG A 92 2.25 -5.62 2.02
N LEU A 93 3.45 -5.09 2.18
CA LEU A 93 3.98 -4.05 1.29
C LEU A 93 4.16 -4.57 -0.14
N GLU A 94 4.63 -5.80 -0.30
CA GLU A 94 4.74 -6.45 -1.61
C GLU A 94 3.37 -6.65 -2.27
N LYS A 95 2.39 -7.15 -1.54
CA LYS A 95 1.01 -7.27 -2.01
C LYS A 95 0.41 -5.92 -2.41
N LEU A 96 0.65 -4.88 -1.61
CA LEU A 96 0.19 -3.53 -1.91
C LEU A 96 0.81 -3.02 -3.24
N ARG A 97 2.10 -3.22 -3.44
CA ARG A 97 2.80 -2.86 -4.69
C ARG A 97 2.30 -3.66 -5.89
N GLU A 98 2.01 -4.95 -5.69
CA GLU A 98 1.39 -5.77 -6.74
C GLU A 98 0.02 -5.22 -7.11
N LEU A 99 -0.81 -4.87 -6.13
CA LEU A 99 -2.13 -4.25 -6.36
C LEU A 99 -2.02 -2.93 -7.14
N GLU A 100 -1.14 -2.03 -6.72
CA GLU A 100 -0.92 -0.75 -7.41
C GLU A 100 -0.53 -0.97 -8.88
N LYS A 101 0.38 -1.92 -9.13
CA LYS A 101 0.80 -2.28 -10.48
C LYS A 101 -0.35 -2.86 -11.32
N LEU A 102 -1.17 -3.73 -10.74
CA LEU A 102 -2.32 -4.31 -11.42
C LEU A 102 -3.40 -3.26 -11.72
N GLU A 103 -3.63 -2.30 -10.82
CA GLU A 103 -4.55 -1.19 -11.04
C GLU A 103 -4.09 -0.29 -12.21
N VAL A 104 -2.80 0.02 -12.30
CA VAL A 104 -2.24 0.77 -13.43
C VAL A 104 -2.45 0.00 -14.74
N GLN A 105 -2.13 -1.30 -14.77
CA GLN A 105 -2.33 -2.14 -15.96
C GLN A 105 -3.81 -2.21 -16.37
N LYS A 106 -4.71 -2.36 -15.40
CA LYS A 106 -6.16 -2.34 -15.64
C LYS A 106 -6.62 -1.03 -16.26
N SER A 107 -6.13 0.09 -15.73
CA SER A 107 -6.44 1.43 -16.26
C SER A 107 -5.93 1.61 -17.69
N GLU A 108 -4.70 1.17 -17.99
CA GLU A 108 -4.15 1.22 -19.35
C GLU A 108 -4.95 0.39 -20.33
N LEU A 109 -5.34 -0.84 -19.94
CA LEU A 109 -6.18 -1.69 -20.81
C LEU A 109 -7.57 -1.10 -21.00
N ALA A 110 -8.17 -0.49 -19.99
CA ALA A 110 -9.44 0.20 -20.09
C ALA A 110 -9.36 1.40 -21.06
N ASN A 111 -8.25 2.14 -21.03
CA ASN A 111 -8.03 3.24 -21.97
C ASN A 111 -7.81 2.75 -23.41
N LYS A 112 -7.14 1.61 -23.61
CA LYS A 112 -6.99 0.96 -24.91
C LYS A 112 -8.35 0.49 -25.44
N LEU A 113 -9.16 -0.12 -24.58
CA LEU A 113 -10.50 -0.61 -24.91
C LEU A 113 -11.42 0.52 -25.42
N LYS A 114 -11.37 1.69 -24.79
CA LYS A 114 -12.16 2.86 -25.21
C LYS A 114 -11.82 3.36 -26.61
N LYS A 115 -10.58 3.12 -27.07
CA LYS A 115 -10.10 3.56 -28.39
C LYS A 115 -10.21 2.47 -29.45
N GLU A 116 -10.42 1.22 -29.07
CA GLU A 116 -10.48 0.09 -29.99
C GLU A 116 -11.83 0.04 -30.70
N LYS A 117 -11.79 -0.12 -32.00
CA LYS A 117 -12.98 -0.18 -32.90
C LYS A 117 -13.30 -1.60 -33.34
N GLN A 118 -12.32 -2.51 -33.28
CA GLN A 118 -12.51 -3.87 -33.75
C GLN A 118 -13.11 -4.75 -32.63
N MET A 119 -14.26 -5.34 -32.89
CA MET A 119 -15.02 -6.11 -31.90
C MET A 119 -14.22 -7.29 -31.29
N GLY A 120 -13.46 -8.03 -32.13
CA GLY A 120 -12.62 -9.12 -31.66
C GLY A 120 -11.56 -8.68 -30.66
N ARG A 121 -10.89 -7.54 -30.93
CA ARG A 121 -9.89 -6.96 -30.00
C ARG A 121 -10.53 -6.41 -28.74
N GLN A 122 -11.74 -5.86 -28.82
CA GLN A 122 -12.48 -5.42 -27.64
C GLN A 122 -12.78 -6.60 -26.70
N VAL A 123 -13.18 -7.76 -27.27
CA VAL A 123 -13.41 -8.98 -26.48
C VAL A 123 -12.13 -9.44 -25.79
N GLU A 124 -10.99 -9.48 -26.49
CA GLU A 124 -9.70 -9.85 -25.90
C GLU A 124 -9.29 -8.92 -24.76
N LEU A 125 -9.44 -7.59 -24.96
CA LEU A 125 -9.12 -6.60 -23.93
C LEU A 125 -10.02 -6.75 -22.71
N ASN A 126 -11.32 -6.98 -22.91
CA ASN A 126 -12.26 -7.24 -21.82
C ASN A 126 -11.91 -8.50 -21.04
N MET A 127 -11.51 -9.57 -21.72
CA MET A 127 -11.04 -10.79 -21.03
C MET A 127 -9.78 -10.55 -20.19
N LYS A 128 -8.83 -9.76 -20.70
CA LYS A 128 -7.63 -9.38 -19.94
C LYS A 128 -7.98 -8.53 -18.72
N ILE A 129 -8.85 -7.54 -18.87
CA ILE A 129 -9.33 -6.70 -17.77
C ILE A 129 -10.04 -7.55 -16.70
N LYS A 130 -10.86 -8.53 -17.12
CA LYS A 130 -11.53 -9.44 -16.19
C LYS A 130 -10.52 -10.22 -15.36
N LYS A 131 -9.52 -10.85 -16.00
CA LYS A 131 -8.46 -11.58 -15.29
C LYS A 131 -7.70 -10.71 -14.28
N LEU A 132 -7.41 -9.44 -14.63
CA LEU A 132 -6.78 -8.50 -13.70
C LEU A 132 -7.68 -8.18 -12.51
N LYS A 133 -8.98 -7.99 -12.74
CA LYS A 133 -9.95 -7.75 -11.66
C LYS A 133 -10.03 -8.95 -10.70
N ASP A 134 -10.10 -10.17 -11.24
CA ASP A 134 -10.14 -11.39 -10.44
C ASP A 134 -8.87 -11.50 -9.58
N ARG A 135 -7.70 -11.21 -10.14
CA ARG A 135 -6.43 -11.20 -9.40
C ARG A 135 -6.37 -10.12 -8.33
N ILE A 136 -6.85 -8.91 -8.62
CA ILE A 136 -6.96 -7.82 -7.64
C ILE A 136 -7.84 -8.24 -6.46
N THR A 137 -8.99 -8.86 -6.72
CA THR A 137 -9.89 -9.34 -5.68
C THR A 137 -9.22 -10.39 -4.81
N GLU A 138 -8.56 -11.38 -5.40
CA GLU A 138 -7.83 -12.43 -4.67
C GLU A 138 -6.77 -11.85 -3.71
N ILE A 139 -5.98 -10.87 -4.20
CA ILE A 139 -4.95 -10.23 -3.35
C ILE A 139 -5.61 -9.39 -2.25
N THR A 140 -6.69 -8.68 -2.57
CA THR A 140 -7.42 -7.83 -1.61
C THR A 140 -8.02 -8.64 -0.47
N GLU A 141 -8.57 -9.81 -0.75
CA GLU A 141 -9.10 -10.72 0.27
C GLU A 141 -8.01 -11.25 1.23
N GLY A 142 -6.76 -11.27 0.76
CA GLY A 142 -5.59 -11.67 1.54
C GLY A 142 -4.89 -10.53 2.29
N LEU A 143 -5.43 -9.29 2.27
CA LEU A 143 -4.92 -8.14 3.02
C LEU A 143 -5.61 -8.03 4.37
#